data_6667767bc66e08a4693360c2658c4181
#
_entry.id   6667767bc66e08a4693360c2658c4181
#
_cell.length_a   1.000
_cell.length_b   1.000
_cell.length_c   1.000
_cell.angle_alpha   90.00
_cell.angle_beta   90.00
_cell.angle_gamma   90.00
#
_symmetry.space_group_name_H-M   'P 1'
#
loop_
_entity.id
_entity.type
_entity.pdbx_description
1 polymer ?
#
loop_
_entity_poly.entity_id
_entity_poly.type
_entity_poly.pdbx_seq_one_letter_code
_entity_poly.pdbx_strand_id
1 'polypeptide(L)'
;MVAHESEPIRRSIEVEYWVVDNDGRLVEPGELVDASAGAEREFVEPLLEIKTTPCETTAELRDELFDRVESVVRRADELDRGLVPLATPIHAGEIPDRASDRTRIQDRVIGDDFEYVRHCAGTHIHVEQQPGREIDQLNALIALDPALALANSSPYFRGRNLAVGARSKLYRWMAYDGVPHQGRLWPYVDDTEEWTRRLERRYEEFVTAAIEAGADRATIESNFDPESAVWTPVQFRDTFGTVEWRSPDAALPSQIIQLADRVAEIVGHLGDADVRIEGRTGSVTEDAIVLPEFDAVIEYVTAAIREGVASDAVWSYLDRMGFDIAAYEPVSHEIDGLGPVSPADARRFRLDHAERLERDVRQTSPITGD
;
A
#
# COMPACT_ATOMS: atom_id res chain seq x y z
N MET A 1 19.27 12.53 -35.19
CA MET A 1 18.44 11.67 -34.33
C MET A 1 17.75 12.61 -33.37
N VAL A 2 16.46 12.77 -33.49
CA VAL A 2 15.65 13.50 -32.50
C VAL A 2 15.54 12.52 -31.34
N ALA A 3 16.08 12.87 -30.19
CA ALA A 3 15.80 12.13 -28.96
C ALA A 3 14.25 12.16 -28.82
N HIS A 4 13.62 11.00 -28.86
CA HIS A 4 12.26 10.89 -28.37
C HIS A 4 12.38 11.12 -26.85
N GLU A 5 12.04 12.34 -26.41
CA GLU A 5 11.70 12.53 -25.01
C GLU A 5 10.51 11.62 -24.76
N SER A 6 10.70 10.57 -24.00
CA SER A 6 9.60 9.72 -23.54
C SER A 6 8.59 10.62 -22.81
N GLU A 7 7.32 10.47 -23.14
CA GLU A 7 6.26 11.20 -22.42
C GLU A 7 6.37 10.90 -20.92
N PRO A 8 6.20 11.90 -20.05
CA PRO A 8 6.30 11.69 -18.61
C PRO A 8 5.20 10.71 -18.14
N ILE A 9 5.59 9.76 -17.31
CA ILE A 9 4.67 8.75 -16.76
C ILE A 9 3.95 9.35 -15.56
N ARG A 10 2.61 9.41 -15.64
CA ARG A 10 1.81 9.89 -14.52
C ARG A 10 1.71 8.85 -13.41
N ARG A 11 1.77 9.33 -12.17
CA ARG A 11 1.63 8.55 -10.97
C ARG A 11 0.80 9.30 -9.94
N SER A 12 0.08 8.54 -9.11
CA SER A 12 -0.66 9.07 -7.98
C SER A 12 -0.52 8.15 -6.76
N ILE A 13 -0.82 8.71 -5.61
CA ILE A 13 -0.71 8.04 -4.31
C ILE A 13 -2.06 8.13 -3.60
N GLU A 14 -2.44 7.03 -2.94
CA GLU A 14 -3.45 6.98 -1.90
C GLU A 14 -2.76 6.48 -0.63
N VAL A 15 -2.89 7.20 0.48
CA VAL A 15 -2.28 6.81 1.76
C VAL A 15 -3.29 6.91 2.89
N GLU A 16 -3.34 5.87 3.71
CA GLU A 16 -4.24 5.76 4.85
C GLU A 16 -3.52 6.09 6.16
N TYR A 17 -4.11 6.95 6.99
CA TYR A 17 -3.56 7.29 8.30
C TYR A 17 -4.59 7.04 9.41
N TRP A 18 -4.14 6.46 10.53
CA TRP A 18 -4.95 6.37 11.73
C TRP A 18 -5.15 7.75 12.33
N VAL A 19 -6.38 8.04 12.74
CA VAL A 19 -6.71 9.28 13.46
C VAL A 19 -6.77 8.98 14.95
N VAL A 20 -6.10 9.83 15.75
CA VAL A 20 -6.05 9.71 17.21
C VAL A 20 -6.45 11.02 17.90
N ASP A 21 -6.95 10.91 19.15
CA ASP A 21 -7.10 12.04 20.06
C ASP A 21 -5.79 12.35 20.80
N ASN A 22 -5.79 13.42 21.64
CA ASN A 22 -4.64 13.82 22.45
C ASN A 22 -4.20 12.78 23.52
N ASP A 23 -5.01 11.76 23.77
CA ASP A 23 -4.66 10.62 24.61
C ASP A 23 -4.11 9.43 23.78
N GLY A 24 -3.99 9.58 22.47
CA GLY A 24 -3.56 8.54 21.54
C GLY A 24 -4.59 7.43 21.31
N ARG A 25 -5.88 7.68 21.61
CA ARG A 25 -6.96 6.75 21.29
C ARG A 25 -7.38 6.92 19.84
N LEU A 26 -7.71 5.81 19.17
CA LEU A 26 -8.29 5.85 17.83
C LEU A 26 -9.65 6.52 17.85
N VAL A 27 -9.87 7.47 16.94
CA VAL A 27 -11.12 8.25 16.81
C VAL A 27 -11.48 8.45 15.35
N GLU A 28 -12.76 8.70 15.07
CA GLU A 28 -13.20 9.01 13.70
C GLU A 28 -12.56 10.29 13.17
N PRO A 29 -12.27 10.38 11.85
CA PRO A 29 -11.75 11.59 11.21
C PRO A 29 -12.63 12.83 11.40
N GLY A 30 -13.95 12.67 11.46
CA GLY A 30 -14.88 13.80 11.59
C GLY A 30 -14.71 14.82 10.48
N GLU A 31 -14.44 16.07 10.83
CA GLU A 31 -14.24 17.20 9.90
C GLU A 31 -12.89 17.18 9.17
N LEU A 32 -11.98 16.27 9.50
CA LEU A 32 -10.69 16.17 8.79
C LEU A 32 -10.85 15.85 7.30
N VAL A 33 -11.96 15.20 6.91
CA VAL A 33 -12.28 14.92 5.51
C VAL A 33 -12.54 16.17 4.67
N ASP A 34 -12.89 17.28 5.33
CA ASP A 34 -13.16 18.55 4.67
C ASP A 34 -11.91 19.44 4.57
N ALA A 35 -10.80 19.01 5.18
CA ALA A 35 -9.56 19.79 5.24
C ALA A 35 -8.76 19.78 3.94
N SER A 36 -8.97 18.79 3.08
CA SER A 36 -8.31 18.65 1.77
C SER A 36 -9.24 18.00 0.76
N ALA A 37 -9.15 18.41 -0.50
CA ALA A 37 -9.94 17.84 -1.59
C ALA A 37 -9.66 16.35 -1.86
N GLY A 38 -8.53 15.83 -1.39
CA GLY A 38 -8.17 14.41 -1.50
C GLY A 38 -8.37 13.62 -0.22
N ALA A 39 -8.94 14.21 0.83
CA ALA A 39 -9.18 13.51 2.09
C ALA A 39 -10.54 12.80 2.07
N GLU A 40 -10.55 11.49 2.31
CA GLU A 40 -11.74 10.65 2.29
C GLU A 40 -11.82 9.75 3.52
N ARG A 41 -13.04 9.32 3.84
CA ARG A 41 -13.27 8.34 4.91
C ARG A 41 -13.06 6.94 4.38
N GLU A 42 -12.26 6.15 5.08
CA GLU A 42 -12.14 4.72 4.82
C GLU A 42 -13.32 3.92 5.42
N PHE A 43 -13.45 2.63 5.01
CA PHE A 43 -14.45 1.74 5.57
C PHE A 43 -14.22 1.44 7.05
N VAL A 44 -12.99 1.56 7.53
CA VAL A 44 -12.63 1.47 8.94
C VAL A 44 -12.79 2.84 9.59
N GLU A 45 -13.58 2.93 10.67
CA GLU A 45 -13.96 4.22 11.25
C GLU A 45 -12.80 5.16 11.58
N PRO A 46 -11.71 4.73 12.25
CA PRO A 46 -10.60 5.62 12.61
C PRO A 46 -9.57 5.85 11.50
N LEU A 47 -9.84 5.44 10.26
CA LEU A 47 -8.95 5.69 9.13
C LEU A 47 -9.40 6.88 8.28
N LEU A 48 -8.41 7.65 7.86
CA LEU A 48 -8.51 8.71 6.87
C LEU A 48 -7.58 8.40 5.71
N GLU A 49 -8.10 8.37 4.49
CA GLU A 49 -7.32 8.25 3.28
C GLU A 49 -7.04 9.62 2.68
N ILE A 50 -5.82 9.84 2.21
CA ILE A 50 -5.41 11.04 1.48
C ILE A 50 -4.89 10.61 0.11
N LYS A 51 -5.54 11.12 -0.95
CA LYS A 51 -5.23 10.81 -2.35
C LYS A 51 -4.60 12.01 -3.04
N THR A 52 -3.71 11.76 -4.00
CA THR A 52 -3.24 12.78 -4.96
C THR A 52 -3.96 12.63 -6.30
N THR A 53 -3.87 13.63 -7.14
CA THR A 53 -4.20 13.52 -8.57
C THR A 53 -3.04 12.87 -9.33
N PRO A 54 -3.25 12.38 -10.57
CA PRO A 54 -2.14 11.92 -11.41
C PRO A 54 -1.16 13.05 -11.74
N CYS A 55 0.09 12.94 -11.29
CA CYS A 55 1.17 13.91 -11.48
C CYS A 55 2.19 13.41 -12.49
N GLU A 56 2.75 14.29 -13.32
CA GLU A 56 3.75 13.96 -14.35
C GLU A 56 5.17 13.92 -13.79
N THR A 57 5.44 14.69 -12.75
CA THR A 57 6.77 14.78 -12.14
C THR A 57 6.76 14.44 -10.66
N THR A 58 7.91 14.02 -10.13
CA THR A 58 8.09 13.81 -8.68
C THR A 58 7.89 15.09 -7.88
N ALA A 59 8.27 16.24 -8.44
CA ALA A 59 8.07 17.54 -7.79
C ALA A 59 6.58 17.84 -7.61
N GLU A 60 5.77 17.68 -8.65
CA GLU A 60 4.31 17.85 -8.59
C GLU A 60 3.67 16.89 -7.59
N LEU A 61 4.03 15.60 -7.65
CA LEU A 61 3.50 14.58 -6.74
C LEU A 61 3.85 14.91 -5.28
N ARG A 62 5.10 15.33 -5.04
CA ARG A 62 5.57 15.74 -3.73
C ARG A 62 4.80 16.95 -3.22
N ASP A 63 4.77 18.03 -4.01
CA ASP A 63 4.11 19.27 -3.60
C ASP A 63 2.64 19.00 -3.28
N GLU A 64 1.94 18.25 -4.13
CA GLU A 64 0.53 17.94 -3.90
C GLU A 64 0.31 17.07 -2.66
N LEU A 65 1.09 15.99 -2.47
CA LEU A 65 0.93 15.12 -1.30
C LEU A 65 1.22 15.88 -0.01
N PHE A 66 2.31 16.65 0.03
CA PHE A 66 2.67 17.44 1.20
C PHE A 66 1.63 18.50 1.52
N ASP A 67 1.15 19.27 0.53
CA ASP A 67 0.10 20.27 0.72
C ASP A 67 -1.20 19.66 1.28
N ARG A 68 -1.60 18.51 0.77
CA ARG A 68 -2.79 17.79 1.25
C ARG A 68 -2.63 17.29 2.67
N VAL A 69 -1.51 16.63 2.97
CA VAL A 69 -1.23 16.12 4.33
C VAL A 69 -1.08 17.28 5.31
N GLU A 70 -0.37 18.37 4.95
CA GLU A 70 -0.21 19.55 5.80
C GLU A 70 -1.57 20.19 6.14
N SER A 71 -2.46 20.31 5.15
CA SER A 71 -3.80 20.86 5.35
C SER A 71 -4.60 20.03 6.36
N VAL A 72 -4.51 18.70 6.27
CA VAL A 72 -5.20 17.80 7.22
C VAL A 72 -4.54 17.83 8.59
N VAL A 73 -3.20 17.84 8.68
CA VAL A 73 -2.46 17.93 9.95
C VAL A 73 -2.81 19.23 10.67
N ARG A 74 -2.80 20.37 9.98
CA ARG A 74 -3.18 21.66 10.56
C ARG A 74 -4.62 21.64 11.10
N ARG A 75 -5.57 21.03 10.38
CA ARG A 75 -6.93 20.87 10.85
C ARG A 75 -7.01 19.91 12.02
N ALA A 76 -6.20 18.87 12.06
CA ALA A 76 -6.12 17.94 13.17
C ALA A 76 -5.64 18.64 14.45
N ASP A 77 -4.61 19.49 14.38
CA ASP A 77 -4.15 20.32 15.50
C ASP A 77 -5.28 21.20 16.07
N GLU A 78 -6.09 21.83 15.21
CA GLU A 78 -7.23 22.65 15.64
C GLU A 78 -8.34 21.85 16.36
N LEU A 79 -8.42 20.54 16.09
CA LEU A 79 -9.44 19.64 16.62
C LEU A 79 -8.92 18.72 17.75
N ASP A 80 -7.71 18.97 18.26
CA ASP A 80 -7.04 18.12 19.25
C ASP A 80 -6.91 16.67 18.78
N ARG A 81 -6.46 16.48 17.53
CA ARG A 81 -6.26 15.18 16.88
C ARG A 81 -4.87 15.07 16.26
N GLY A 82 -4.45 13.84 15.93
CA GLY A 82 -3.23 13.55 15.22
C GLY A 82 -3.43 12.47 14.16
N LEU A 83 -2.56 12.45 13.14
CA LEU A 83 -2.49 11.43 12.10
C LEU A 83 -1.28 10.53 12.34
N VAL A 84 -1.48 9.20 12.30
CA VAL A 84 -0.43 8.23 12.63
C VAL A 84 -0.03 7.42 11.40
N PRO A 85 1.23 7.53 10.92
CA PRO A 85 1.75 6.88 9.72
C PRO A 85 2.27 5.46 10.05
N LEU A 86 1.40 4.61 10.55
CA LEU A 86 1.72 3.23 10.91
C LEU A 86 0.77 2.25 10.22
N ALA A 87 1.30 1.14 9.75
CA ALA A 87 0.55 0.08 9.07
C ALA A 87 -0.50 -0.59 9.97
N THR A 88 -0.25 -0.64 11.27
CA THR A 88 -1.20 -1.13 12.27
C THR A 88 -1.19 -0.17 13.46
N PRO A 89 -2.29 -0.11 14.25
CA PRO A 89 -2.33 0.76 15.43
C PRO A 89 -1.56 0.18 16.63
N ILE A 90 -0.61 -0.74 16.40
CA ILE A 90 0.24 -1.44 17.38
C ILE A 90 -0.59 -2.31 18.34
N HIS A 91 -1.44 -1.71 19.17
CA HIS A 91 -2.36 -2.40 20.07
C HIS A 91 -3.69 -1.65 20.07
N ALA A 92 -4.68 -2.26 19.44
CA ALA A 92 -6.08 -1.88 19.53
C ALA A 92 -6.92 -3.13 19.85
N GLY A 93 -8.08 -2.90 20.44
CA GLY A 93 -9.13 -3.91 20.57
C GLY A 93 -9.86 -4.08 19.24
N GLU A 94 -11.17 -4.30 19.32
CA GLU A 94 -12.04 -4.28 18.15
C GLU A 94 -12.04 -2.86 17.54
N ILE A 95 -11.85 -2.79 16.23
CA ILE A 95 -11.92 -1.54 15.46
C ILE A 95 -13.21 -1.59 14.66
N PRO A 96 -14.12 -0.62 14.87
CA PRO A 96 -15.39 -0.59 14.16
C PRO A 96 -15.21 -0.22 12.70
N ASP A 97 -16.09 -0.75 11.86
CA ASP A 97 -16.24 -0.39 10.47
C ASP A 97 -17.50 0.44 10.21
N ARG A 98 -17.49 1.16 9.10
CA ARG A 98 -18.65 1.90 8.65
C ARG A 98 -19.67 0.95 8.05
N ALA A 99 -20.87 0.94 8.60
CA ALA A 99 -21.96 0.10 8.13
C ALA A 99 -22.35 0.47 6.68
N SER A 100 -22.16 -0.47 5.76
CA SER A 100 -22.57 -0.38 4.37
C SER A 100 -22.98 -1.78 3.87
N ASP A 101 -23.64 -1.85 2.72
CA ASP A 101 -23.92 -3.16 2.08
C ASP A 101 -22.60 -3.86 1.72
N ARG A 102 -21.63 -3.11 1.22
CA ARG A 102 -20.29 -3.58 0.89
C ARG A 102 -19.61 -4.22 2.10
N THR A 103 -19.53 -3.51 3.21
CA THR A 103 -18.89 -4.00 4.45
C THR A 103 -19.60 -5.22 5.00
N ARG A 104 -20.95 -5.23 4.99
CA ARG A 104 -21.73 -6.39 5.44
C ARG A 104 -21.49 -7.65 4.59
N ILE A 105 -21.31 -7.50 3.28
CA ILE A 105 -20.97 -8.64 2.40
C ILE A 105 -19.57 -9.12 2.72
N GLN A 106 -18.59 -8.23 2.87
CA GLN A 106 -17.21 -8.58 3.21
C GLN A 106 -17.13 -9.32 4.55
N ASP A 107 -17.79 -8.82 5.60
CA ASP A 107 -17.87 -9.47 6.89
C ASP A 107 -18.43 -10.90 6.81
N ARG A 108 -19.45 -11.12 5.99
CA ARG A 108 -20.03 -12.45 5.82
C ARG A 108 -19.13 -13.41 5.05
N VAL A 109 -18.44 -12.92 4.03
CA VAL A 109 -17.57 -13.73 3.16
C VAL A 109 -16.27 -14.09 3.88
N ILE A 110 -15.67 -13.13 4.58
CA ILE A 110 -14.38 -13.28 5.23
C ILE A 110 -14.55 -13.82 6.66
N GLY A 111 -15.69 -13.48 7.31
CA GLY A 111 -15.98 -13.90 8.67
C GLY A 111 -15.09 -13.20 9.71
N ASP A 112 -14.78 -13.90 10.82
CA ASP A 112 -14.00 -13.36 11.93
C ASP A 112 -12.61 -12.84 11.50
N ASP A 113 -12.05 -13.38 10.43
CA ASP A 113 -10.74 -12.97 9.90
C ASP A 113 -10.75 -11.57 9.25
N PHE A 114 -11.92 -10.99 8.99
CA PHE A 114 -12.02 -9.59 8.53
C PHE A 114 -11.46 -8.60 9.55
N GLU A 115 -11.37 -9.01 10.82
CA GLU A 115 -10.67 -8.25 11.84
C GLU A 115 -9.22 -7.92 11.45
N TYR A 116 -8.53 -8.83 10.79
CA TYR A 116 -7.14 -8.59 10.36
C TYR A 116 -7.05 -7.44 9.37
N VAL A 117 -8.00 -7.35 8.44
CA VAL A 117 -8.08 -6.24 7.47
C VAL A 117 -8.37 -4.92 8.17
N ARG A 118 -9.29 -4.91 9.15
CA ARG A 118 -9.64 -3.71 9.92
C ARG A 118 -8.49 -3.12 10.74
N HIS A 119 -7.42 -3.86 10.95
CA HIS A 119 -6.22 -3.39 11.65
C HIS A 119 -5.10 -2.92 10.71
N CYS A 120 -5.38 -2.74 9.42
CA CYS A 120 -4.40 -2.39 8.42
C CYS A 120 -4.62 -0.99 7.88
N ALA A 121 -3.52 -0.25 7.72
CA ALA A 121 -3.43 1.00 6.96
C ALA A 121 -2.28 0.89 5.96
N GLY A 122 -2.50 1.31 4.73
CA GLY A 122 -1.56 1.11 3.64
C GLY A 122 -1.33 2.35 2.78
N THR A 123 -0.50 2.14 1.78
CA THR A 123 -0.25 3.07 0.69
C THR A 123 -0.47 2.34 -0.63
N HIS A 124 -1.21 2.97 -1.54
CA HIS A 124 -1.38 2.52 -2.91
C HIS A 124 -0.65 3.46 -3.85
N ILE A 125 0.18 2.91 -4.73
CA ILE A 125 0.91 3.65 -5.74
C ILE A 125 0.33 3.26 -7.10
N HIS A 126 -0.27 4.23 -7.78
CA HIS A 126 -0.77 4.10 -9.13
C HIS A 126 0.26 4.62 -10.14
N VAL A 127 0.56 3.84 -11.14
CA VAL A 127 1.42 4.24 -12.26
C VAL A 127 0.66 4.06 -13.56
N GLU A 128 0.60 5.09 -14.40
CA GLU A 128 -0.08 5.07 -15.70
C GLU A 128 0.36 3.88 -16.54
N GLN A 129 -0.60 3.18 -17.14
CA GLN A 129 -0.31 2.05 -18.03
C GLN A 129 0.51 2.51 -19.23
N GLN A 130 1.57 1.78 -19.53
CA GLN A 130 2.45 2.07 -20.67
C GLN A 130 1.91 1.38 -21.91
N PRO A 131 1.41 2.12 -22.93
CA PRO A 131 0.81 1.51 -24.12
C PRO A 131 1.76 0.53 -24.82
N GLY A 132 1.28 -0.70 -25.00
CA GLY A 132 2.04 -1.80 -25.60
C GLY A 132 3.08 -2.48 -24.68
N ARG A 133 3.14 -2.06 -23.38
CA ARG A 133 4.02 -2.63 -22.35
C ARG A 133 3.24 -2.95 -21.07
N GLU A 134 1.93 -3.01 -21.12
CA GLU A 134 1.05 -3.16 -19.95
C GLU A 134 1.39 -4.43 -19.17
N ILE A 135 1.70 -5.52 -19.87
CA ILE A 135 2.06 -6.81 -19.25
C ILE A 135 3.45 -6.76 -18.64
N ASP A 136 4.42 -6.19 -19.34
CA ASP A 136 5.77 -5.99 -18.79
C ASP A 136 5.70 -5.14 -17.51
N GLN A 137 4.86 -4.10 -17.50
CA GLN A 137 4.65 -3.23 -16.35
C GLN A 137 4.00 -3.99 -15.17
N LEU A 138 2.93 -4.73 -15.41
CA LEU A 138 2.28 -5.56 -14.38
C LEU A 138 3.26 -6.55 -13.77
N ASN A 139 3.98 -7.30 -14.64
CA ASN A 139 4.95 -8.30 -14.22
C ASN A 139 6.14 -7.66 -13.49
N ALA A 140 6.61 -6.49 -13.93
CA ALA A 140 7.65 -5.74 -13.23
C ALA A 140 7.20 -5.34 -11.83
N LEU A 141 5.99 -4.78 -11.66
CA LEU A 141 5.47 -4.43 -10.33
C LEU A 141 5.25 -5.66 -9.44
N ILE A 142 4.87 -6.82 -10.00
CA ILE A 142 4.85 -8.09 -9.26
C ILE A 142 6.26 -8.44 -8.77
N ALA A 143 7.27 -8.34 -9.63
CA ALA A 143 8.65 -8.58 -9.24
C ALA A 143 9.17 -7.58 -8.20
N LEU A 144 8.74 -6.32 -8.27
CA LEU A 144 9.12 -5.27 -7.32
C LEU A 144 8.40 -5.36 -5.96
N ASP A 145 7.44 -6.26 -5.80
CA ASP A 145 6.66 -6.38 -4.57
C ASP A 145 7.49 -6.55 -3.27
N PRO A 146 8.68 -7.21 -3.26
CA PRO A 146 9.55 -7.23 -2.08
C PRO A 146 9.99 -5.85 -1.58
N ALA A 147 9.89 -4.79 -2.40
CA ALA A 147 10.19 -3.41 -2.01
C ALA A 147 9.21 -2.86 -0.95
N LEU A 148 8.10 -3.58 -0.62
CA LEU A 148 7.28 -3.27 0.55
C LEU A 148 8.15 -3.15 1.83
N ALA A 149 9.29 -3.86 1.89
CA ALA A 149 10.22 -3.80 3.03
C ALA A 149 10.76 -2.38 3.30
N LEU A 150 10.83 -1.54 2.27
CA LEU A 150 11.34 -0.16 2.35
C LEU A 150 10.37 0.79 3.08
N ALA A 151 9.09 0.42 3.16
CA ALA A 151 8.04 1.21 3.80
C ALA A 151 7.43 0.53 5.04
N ASN A 152 7.98 -0.60 5.52
CA ASN A 152 7.45 -1.27 6.71
C ASN A 152 7.40 -0.32 7.91
N SER A 153 6.22 -0.15 8.52
CA SER A 153 6.02 0.87 9.56
C SER A 153 5.51 0.35 10.90
N SER A 154 4.99 -0.89 10.97
CA SER A 154 4.59 -1.48 12.23
C SER A 154 4.78 -3.00 12.25
N PRO A 155 5.52 -3.55 13.24
CA PRO A 155 5.67 -5.00 13.39
C PRO A 155 4.61 -5.64 14.30
N TYR A 156 3.63 -4.89 14.81
CA TYR A 156 2.72 -5.33 15.87
C TYR A 156 1.29 -5.57 15.38
N PHE A 157 0.66 -6.56 16.01
CA PHE A 157 -0.78 -6.76 16.00
C PHE A 157 -1.27 -7.07 17.43
N ARG A 158 -2.22 -6.30 17.94
CA ARG A 158 -2.76 -6.42 19.31
C ARG A 158 -1.66 -6.49 20.38
N GLY A 159 -0.64 -5.68 20.23
CA GLY A 159 0.48 -5.56 21.17
C GLY A 159 1.49 -6.69 21.09
N ARG A 160 1.34 -7.64 20.18
CA ARG A 160 2.30 -8.73 19.96
C ARG A 160 3.09 -8.47 18.70
N ASN A 161 4.41 -8.63 18.77
CA ASN A 161 5.24 -8.64 17.59
C ASN A 161 4.83 -9.80 16.68
N LEU A 162 4.47 -9.49 15.44
CA LEU A 162 3.93 -10.45 14.48
C LEU A 162 4.92 -10.76 13.36
N ALA A 163 5.47 -9.73 12.75
CA ALA A 163 6.48 -9.75 11.70
C ALA A 163 6.89 -8.30 11.42
N VAL A 164 8.05 -8.03 10.83
CA VAL A 164 8.51 -6.68 10.47
C VAL A 164 7.47 -5.97 9.58
N GLY A 165 6.92 -6.67 8.59
CA GLY A 165 5.77 -6.23 7.78
C GLY A 165 4.47 -6.85 8.30
N ALA A 166 3.99 -6.42 9.49
CA ALA A 166 2.80 -7.02 10.09
C ALA A 166 1.55 -6.89 9.21
N ARG A 167 1.29 -5.74 8.58
CA ARG A 167 0.17 -5.52 7.67
C ARG A 167 0.17 -6.54 6.53
N SER A 168 1.31 -6.69 5.86
CA SER A 168 1.44 -7.66 4.76
C SER A 168 1.21 -9.10 5.23
N LYS A 169 1.62 -9.45 6.45
CA LYS A 169 1.34 -10.77 7.03
C LYS A 169 -0.15 -10.96 7.33
N LEU A 170 -0.80 -9.97 7.95
CA LEU A 170 -2.23 -10.00 8.25
C LEU A 170 -3.03 -10.18 6.96
N TYR A 171 -2.74 -9.34 5.96
CA TYR A 171 -3.48 -9.30 4.71
C TYR A 171 -3.29 -10.57 3.86
N ARG A 172 -2.05 -11.07 3.75
CA ARG A 172 -1.72 -12.16 2.82
C ARG A 172 -1.87 -13.55 3.40
N TRP A 173 -1.71 -13.69 4.73
CA TRP A 173 -1.63 -15.01 5.35
C TRP A 173 -2.67 -15.29 6.40
N MET A 174 -3.45 -14.28 6.83
CA MET A 174 -4.40 -14.45 7.93
C MET A 174 -5.84 -14.07 7.57
N ALA A 175 -6.04 -13.04 6.74
CA ALA A 175 -7.37 -12.45 6.53
C ALA A 175 -8.32 -13.26 5.63
N TYR A 176 -7.81 -14.15 4.77
CA TYR A 176 -8.61 -14.68 3.66
C TYR A 176 -8.61 -16.21 3.57
N ASP A 177 -8.71 -16.91 4.70
CA ASP A 177 -8.74 -18.38 4.71
C ASP A 177 -9.92 -18.95 3.90
N GLY A 178 -11.09 -18.30 3.95
CA GLY A 178 -12.30 -18.67 3.20
C GLY A 178 -12.24 -18.37 1.69
N VAL A 179 -11.32 -17.49 1.25
CA VAL A 179 -11.16 -17.08 -0.15
C VAL A 179 -9.65 -17.02 -0.51
N PRO A 180 -9.03 -18.19 -0.68
CA PRO A 180 -7.55 -18.37 -0.61
C PRO A 180 -6.74 -17.64 -1.69
N HIS A 181 -7.37 -17.01 -2.67
CA HIS A 181 -6.71 -16.23 -3.72
C HIS A 181 -6.72 -14.72 -3.44
N GLN A 182 -7.46 -14.29 -2.43
CA GLN A 182 -7.48 -12.91 -1.96
C GLN A 182 -6.22 -12.58 -1.16
N GLY A 183 -5.78 -11.34 -1.22
CA GLY A 183 -4.63 -10.83 -0.48
C GLY A 183 -3.25 -11.33 -0.96
N ARG A 184 -3.19 -12.34 -1.82
CA ARG A 184 -1.93 -12.95 -2.28
C ARG A 184 -1.43 -12.31 -3.57
N LEU A 185 -0.12 -12.24 -3.71
CA LEU A 185 0.52 -11.88 -4.98
C LEU A 185 0.25 -12.98 -6.01
N TRP A 186 -0.17 -12.59 -7.21
CA TRP A 186 -0.46 -13.52 -8.29
C TRP A 186 0.75 -13.73 -9.19
N PRO A 187 0.87 -14.92 -9.79
CA PRO A 187 1.91 -15.20 -10.78
C PRO A 187 1.85 -14.24 -11.96
N TYR A 188 2.98 -14.06 -12.61
CA TYR A 188 3.09 -13.37 -13.90
C TYR A 188 2.03 -13.83 -14.90
N VAL A 189 1.72 -13.00 -15.85
CA VAL A 189 0.83 -13.29 -16.98
C VAL A 189 1.55 -13.06 -18.30
N ASP A 190 1.11 -13.75 -19.35
CA ASP A 190 1.68 -13.63 -20.67
C ASP A 190 0.96 -12.56 -21.51
N ASP A 191 -0.31 -12.29 -21.23
CA ASP A 191 -1.13 -11.32 -21.94
C ASP A 191 -2.26 -10.74 -21.06
N THR A 192 -2.89 -9.69 -21.54
CA THR A 192 -4.02 -9.02 -20.86
C THR A 192 -5.28 -9.88 -20.80
N GLU A 193 -5.49 -10.78 -21.77
CA GLU A 193 -6.62 -11.70 -21.76
C GLU A 193 -6.49 -12.74 -20.64
N GLU A 194 -5.27 -13.21 -20.37
CA GLU A 194 -5.02 -14.11 -19.24
C GLU A 194 -5.31 -13.41 -17.91
N TRP A 195 -4.87 -12.14 -17.75
CA TRP A 195 -5.19 -11.35 -16.57
C TRP A 195 -6.70 -11.22 -16.38
N THR A 196 -7.43 -10.80 -17.42
CA THR A 196 -8.88 -10.61 -17.38
C THR A 196 -9.60 -11.91 -17.00
N ARG A 197 -9.25 -13.04 -17.66
CA ARG A 197 -9.83 -14.36 -17.33
C ARG A 197 -9.55 -14.77 -15.87
N ARG A 198 -8.37 -14.44 -15.36
CA ARG A 198 -8.00 -14.72 -13.97
C ARG A 198 -8.81 -13.87 -13.01
N LEU A 199 -8.93 -12.57 -13.26
CA LEU A 199 -9.69 -11.63 -12.46
C LEU A 199 -11.18 -12.00 -12.41
N GLU A 200 -11.80 -12.27 -13.56
CA GLU A 200 -13.20 -12.71 -13.67
C GLU A 200 -13.45 -14.00 -12.88
N ARG A 201 -12.55 -14.98 -12.98
CA ARG A 201 -12.67 -16.22 -12.20
C ARG A 201 -12.64 -15.97 -10.70
N ARG A 202 -11.76 -15.09 -10.21
CA ARG A 202 -11.68 -14.73 -8.79
C ARG A 202 -12.88 -13.95 -8.32
N TYR A 203 -13.43 -13.13 -9.19
CA TYR A 203 -14.68 -12.44 -8.92
C TYR A 203 -15.85 -13.42 -8.76
N GLU A 204 -16.01 -14.38 -9.66
CA GLU A 204 -17.06 -15.40 -9.53
C GLU A 204 -16.87 -16.31 -8.29
N GLU A 205 -15.65 -16.59 -7.88
CA GLU A 205 -15.37 -17.27 -6.60
C GLU A 205 -15.86 -16.43 -5.41
N PHE A 206 -15.57 -15.12 -5.41
CA PHE A 206 -16.08 -14.20 -4.39
C PHE A 206 -17.60 -14.12 -4.39
N VAL A 207 -18.23 -13.98 -5.55
CA VAL A 207 -19.70 -13.95 -5.71
C VAL A 207 -20.32 -15.24 -5.17
N THR A 208 -19.72 -16.39 -5.46
CA THR A 208 -20.18 -17.69 -4.97
C THR A 208 -20.11 -17.75 -3.45
N ALA A 209 -18.98 -17.38 -2.85
CA ALA A 209 -18.81 -17.32 -1.41
C ALA A 209 -19.81 -16.35 -0.74
N ALA A 210 -20.07 -15.19 -1.37
CA ALA A 210 -21.02 -14.22 -0.87
C ALA A 210 -22.49 -14.75 -0.89
N ILE A 211 -22.85 -15.49 -1.95
CA ILE A 211 -24.17 -16.14 -2.03
C ILE A 211 -24.31 -17.24 -0.97
N GLU A 212 -23.29 -18.07 -0.78
CA GLU A 212 -23.24 -19.10 0.26
C GLU A 212 -23.34 -18.48 1.67
N ALA A 213 -22.77 -17.29 1.86
CA ALA A 213 -22.88 -16.49 3.08
C ALA A 213 -24.22 -15.73 3.22
N GLY A 214 -25.16 -15.91 2.27
CA GLY A 214 -26.53 -15.42 2.33
C GLY A 214 -26.76 -14.02 1.74
N ALA A 215 -25.83 -13.49 0.91
CA ALA A 215 -26.08 -12.33 0.11
C ALA A 215 -26.80 -12.68 -1.21
N ASP A 216 -27.62 -11.79 -1.75
CA ASP A 216 -28.20 -12.00 -3.07
C ASP A 216 -27.27 -11.44 -4.16
N ARG A 217 -27.26 -12.07 -5.34
CA ARG A 217 -26.37 -11.73 -6.45
C ARG A 217 -26.54 -10.25 -6.90
N ALA A 218 -27.75 -9.74 -6.94
CA ALA A 218 -27.99 -8.37 -7.40
C ALA A 218 -27.38 -7.34 -6.44
N THR A 219 -27.48 -7.58 -5.13
CA THR A 219 -26.82 -6.76 -4.11
C THR A 219 -25.29 -6.85 -4.24
N ILE A 220 -24.73 -8.05 -4.49
CA ILE A 220 -23.28 -8.21 -4.69
C ILE A 220 -22.84 -7.39 -5.91
N GLU A 221 -23.46 -7.58 -7.08
CA GLU A 221 -23.09 -6.92 -8.34
C GLU A 221 -23.32 -5.41 -8.33
N SER A 222 -24.20 -4.90 -7.45
CA SER A 222 -24.38 -3.45 -7.26
C SER A 222 -23.31 -2.79 -6.39
N ASN A 223 -22.58 -3.57 -5.61
CA ASN A 223 -21.55 -3.08 -4.66
C ASN A 223 -20.12 -3.46 -5.07
N PHE A 224 -19.97 -4.43 -5.97
CA PHE A 224 -18.68 -4.96 -6.37
C PHE A 224 -18.62 -5.24 -7.86
N ASP A 225 -17.54 -4.83 -8.47
CA ASP A 225 -17.05 -5.27 -9.76
C ASP A 225 -15.78 -6.14 -9.58
N PRO A 226 -15.26 -6.77 -10.64
CA PRO A 226 -14.07 -7.61 -10.53
C PRO A 226 -12.87 -6.92 -9.89
N GLU A 227 -12.57 -5.66 -10.24
CA GLU A 227 -11.42 -4.93 -9.72
C GLU A 227 -11.57 -4.56 -8.24
N SER A 228 -12.80 -4.34 -7.79
CA SER A 228 -13.09 -3.90 -6.42
C SER A 228 -13.40 -5.04 -5.45
N ALA A 229 -13.77 -6.23 -5.97
CA ALA A 229 -14.02 -7.43 -5.18
C ALA A 229 -12.77 -8.28 -4.94
N VAL A 230 -11.77 -8.16 -5.84
CA VAL A 230 -10.58 -8.99 -5.80
C VAL A 230 -9.38 -8.17 -5.28
N TRP A 231 -8.82 -8.62 -4.15
CA TRP A 231 -7.70 -7.93 -3.52
C TRP A 231 -6.41 -8.68 -3.78
N THR A 232 -5.56 -8.11 -4.64
CA THR A 232 -4.22 -8.57 -4.89
C THR A 232 -3.23 -7.42 -4.74
N PRO A 233 -1.98 -7.67 -4.30
CA PRO A 233 -0.96 -6.65 -4.11
C PRO A 233 -0.64 -5.80 -5.33
N VAL A 234 -0.80 -6.34 -6.52
CA VAL A 234 -0.58 -5.65 -7.80
C VAL A 234 -1.73 -5.98 -8.73
N GLN A 235 -2.32 -4.97 -9.36
CA GLN A 235 -3.43 -5.16 -10.30
C GLN A 235 -3.55 -4.04 -11.32
N PHE A 236 -4.18 -4.33 -12.46
CA PHE A 236 -4.70 -3.30 -13.35
C PHE A 236 -5.88 -2.58 -12.70
N ARG A 237 -5.96 -1.29 -12.96
CA ARG A 237 -7.11 -0.44 -12.64
C ARG A 237 -7.56 0.25 -13.91
N ASP A 238 -8.33 -0.47 -14.72
CA ASP A 238 -8.76 0.00 -16.05
C ASP A 238 -9.57 1.28 -15.97
N THR A 239 -10.37 1.45 -14.92
CA THR A 239 -11.10 2.69 -14.65
C THR A 239 -10.20 3.91 -14.57
N PHE A 240 -8.97 3.76 -14.06
CA PHE A 240 -7.99 4.83 -13.91
C PHE A 240 -6.88 4.80 -14.98
N GLY A 241 -6.83 3.73 -15.79
CA GLY A 241 -5.76 3.52 -16.77
C GLY A 241 -4.39 3.33 -16.12
N THR A 242 -4.33 2.66 -14.95
CA THR A 242 -3.09 2.48 -14.18
C THR A 242 -2.84 1.02 -13.82
N VAL A 243 -1.59 0.72 -13.46
CA VAL A 243 -1.25 -0.44 -12.65
C VAL A 243 -1.07 0.05 -11.22
N GLU A 244 -1.77 -0.57 -10.29
CA GLU A 244 -1.78 -0.24 -8.87
C GLU A 244 -0.92 -1.23 -8.09
N TRP A 245 0.00 -0.71 -7.25
CA TRP A 245 0.73 -1.46 -6.26
C TRP A 245 0.27 -1.08 -4.85
N ARG A 246 -0.27 -2.04 -4.11
CA ARG A 246 -1.01 -1.86 -2.85
C ARG A 246 -0.28 -2.37 -1.61
N SER A 247 0.95 -2.84 -1.78
CA SER A 247 1.68 -3.53 -0.70
C SER A 247 2.35 -2.65 0.32
N PRO A 248 2.80 -1.42 -0.01
CA PRO A 248 3.47 -0.58 0.98
C PRO A 248 2.57 -0.26 2.17
N ASP A 249 3.18 -0.25 3.34
CA ASP A 249 2.52 0.19 4.56
C ASP A 249 2.20 1.70 4.50
N ALA A 250 1.27 2.16 5.33
CA ALA A 250 1.17 3.58 5.66
C ALA A 250 2.50 4.06 6.23
N ALA A 251 3.09 5.12 5.66
CA ALA A 251 4.40 5.61 6.01
C ALA A 251 4.47 7.14 5.95
N LEU A 252 5.64 7.71 6.21
CA LEU A 252 5.86 9.16 6.10
C LEU A 252 5.77 9.60 4.63
N PRO A 253 5.18 10.76 4.31
CA PRO A 253 5.09 11.28 2.95
C PRO A 253 6.42 11.30 2.20
N SER A 254 7.52 11.69 2.86
CA SER A 254 8.87 11.69 2.25
C SER A 254 9.31 10.31 1.76
N GLN A 255 9.03 9.25 2.53
CA GLN A 255 9.36 7.87 2.19
C GLN A 255 8.48 7.33 1.05
N ILE A 256 7.18 7.67 1.08
CA ILE A 256 6.23 7.26 0.04
C ILE A 256 6.58 7.89 -1.31
N ILE A 257 6.91 9.19 -1.34
CA ILE A 257 7.34 9.87 -2.56
C ILE A 257 8.60 9.23 -3.14
N GLN A 258 9.60 8.97 -2.32
CA GLN A 258 10.84 8.33 -2.76
C GLN A 258 10.57 6.95 -3.37
N LEU A 259 9.67 6.17 -2.76
CA LEU A 259 9.30 4.85 -3.25
C LEU A 259 8.52 4.93 -4.57
N ALA A 260 7.54 5.83 -4.66
CA ALA A 260 6.73 6.04 -5.86
C ALA A 260 7.58 6.55 -7.04
N ASP A 261 8.54 7.43 -6.77
CA ASP A 261 9.46 7.96 -7.78
C ASP A 261 10.33 6.83 -8.36
N ARG A 262 10.92 6.01 -7.49
CA ARG A 262 11.75 4.88 -7.96
C ARG A 262 10.96 3.85 -8.76
N VAL A 263 9.72 3.55 -8.34
CA VAL A 263 8.83 2.67 -9.10
C VAL A 263 8.51 3.26 -10.48
N ALA A 264 8.18 4.56 -10.54
CA ALA A 264 7.90 5.24 -11.81
C ALA A 264 9.13 5.28 -12.75
N GLU A 265 10.33 5.47 -12.22
CA GLU A 265 11.58 5.38 -12.99
C GLU A 265 11.78 4.00 -13.61
N ILE A 266 11.57 2.92 -12.84
CA ILE A 266 11.69 1.55 -13.35
C ILE A 266 10.64 1.28 -14.43
N VAL A 267 9.39 1.72 -14.21
CA VAL A 267 8.32 1.61 -15.21
C VAL A 267 8.67 2.40 -16.47
N GLY A 268 9.22 3.61 -16.33
CA GLY A 268 9.67 4.42 -17.46
C GLY A 268 10.74 3.73 -18.29
N HIS A 269 11.60 2.98 -17.63
CA HIS A 269 12.68 2.24 -18.30
C HIS A 269 12.18 1.04 -19.13
N LEU A 270 10.96 0.54 -18.88
CA LEU A 270 10.38 -0.57 -19.69
C LEU A 270 10.26 -0.23 -21.18
N GLY A 271 10.12 1.06 -21.54
CA GLY A 271 10.02 1.50 -22.92
C GLY A 271 11.24 1.17 -23.76
N ASP A 272 12.41 1.26 -23.17
CA ASP A 272 13.71 1.14 -23.86
C ASP A 272 14.46 -0.17 -23.53
N ALA A 273 14.11 -0.83 -22.42
CA ALA A 273 14.79 -2.02 -21.94
C ALA A 273 14.28 -3.33 -22.57
N ASP A 274 15.17 -4.32 -22.67
CA ASP A 274 14.81 -5.71 -22.91
C ASP A 274 14.26 -6.34 -21.63
N VAL A 275 12.96 -6.66 -21.63
CA VAL A 275 12.30 -7.24 -20.45
C VAL A 275 12.18 -8.74 -20.61
N ARG A 276 12.69 -9.50 -19.64
CA ARG A 276 12.60 -10.96 -19.65
C ARG A 276 12.49 -11.55 -18.25
N ILE A 277 11.87 -12.70 -18.16
CA ILE A 277 11.79 -13.50 -16.92
C ILE A 277 12.87 -14.56 -17.00
N GLU A 278 13.86 -14.51 -16.10
CA GLU A 278 15.00 -15.45 -16.13
C GLU A 278 15.62 -15.65 -14.74
N GLY A 279 15.76 -16.90 -14.35
CA GLY A 279 16.48 -17.30 -13.14
C GLY A 279 15.85 -16.80 -11.85
N ARG A 280 16.67 -16.59 -10.81
CA ARG A 280 16.18 -16.32 -9.46
C ARG A 280 16.58 -14.96 -8.88
N THR A 281 17.49 -14.25 -9.52
CA THR A 281 18.15 -13.09 -8.90
C THR A 281 17.55 -11.74 -9.27
N GLY A 282 17.02 -11.58 -10.47
CA GLY A 282 16.50 -10.31 -10.99
C GLY A 282 17.56 -9.21 -11.08
N SER A 283 17.38 -8.26 -11.98
CA SER A 283 18.18 -7.02 -12.04
C SER A 283 17.56 -5.98 -12.95
N VAL A 284 17.84 -4.70 -12.68
CA VAL A 284 17.58 -3.56 -13.56
C VAL A 284 18.92 -2.97 -13.96
N THR A 285 19.18 -2.89 -15.27
CA THR A 285 20.39 -2.32 -15.87
C THR A 285 20.00 -1.34 -16.98
N GLU A 286 20.93 -0.59 -17.55
CA GLU A 286 20.67 0.37 -18.63
C GLU A 286 19.98 -0.28 -19.85
N ASP A 287 20.32 -1.53 -20.19
CA ASP A 287 19.84 -2.20 -21.40
C ASP A 287 18.72 -3.23 -21.14
N ALA A 288 18.52 -3.70 -19.89
CA ALA A 288 17.61 -4.80 -19.59
C ALA A 288 17.00 -4.75 -18.21
N ILE A 289 15.77 -5.24 -18.12
CA ILE A 289 15.07 -5.57 -16.88
C ILE A 289 14.86 -7.07 -16.83
N VAL A 290 15.58 -7.75 -15.95
CA VAL A 290 15.46 -9.18 -15.74
C VAL A 290 14.61 -9.42 -14.50
N LEU A 291 13.42 -9.96 -14.69
CA LEU A 291 12.51 -10.35 -13.61
C LEU A 291 12.89 -11.78 -13.17
N PRO A 292 12.97 -12.06 -11.86
CA PRO A 292 13.21 -13.43 -11.41
C PRO A 292 11.98 -14.31 -11.64
N GLU A 293 12.16 -15.63 -11.66
CA GLU A 293 11.04 -16.56 -11.64
C GLU A 293 10.12 -16.28 -10.45
N PHE A 294 8.82 -16.44 -10.64
CA PHE A 294 7.81 -16.03 -9.64
C PHE A 294 8.01 -16.67 -8.26
N ASP A 295 8.43 -17.93 -8.21
CA ASP A 295 8.71 -18.60 -6.92
C ASP A 295 9.83 -17.90 -6.14
N ALA A 296 10.82 -17.33 -6.83
CA ALA A 296 11.86 -16.53 -6.19
C ALA A 296 11.31 -15.20 -5.67
N VAL A 297 10.40 -14.56 -6.40
CA VAL A 297 9.70 -13.35 -5.90
C VAL A 297 8.98 -13.66 -4.60
N ILE A 298 8.24 -14.77 -4.52
CA ILE A 298 7.53 -15.18 -3.30
C ILE A 298 8.48 -15.43 -2.13
N GLU A 299 9.67 -15.97 -2.37
CA GLU A 299 10.70 -16.12 -1.34
C GLU A 299 11.18 -14.75 -0.83
N TYR A 300 11.48 -13.81 -1.74
CA TYR A 300 11.87 -12.44 -1.37
C TYR A 300 10.76 -11.69 -0.63
N VAL A 301 9.51 -11.79 -1.08
CA VAL A 301 8.34 -11.22 -0.39
C VAL A 301 8.19 -11.80 1.01
N THR A 302 8.37 -13.12 1.14
CA THR A 302 8.29 -13.79 2.45
C THR A 302 9.37 -13.29 3.41
N ALA A 303 10.60 -13.12 2.92
CA ALA A 303 11.70 -12.55 3.69
C ALA A 303 11.46 -11.07 4.03
N ALA A 304 10.95 -10.28 3.08
CA ALA A 304 10.57 -8.87 3.27
C ALA A 304 9.51 -8.70 4.38
N ILE A 305 8.52 -9.58 4.42
CA ILE A 305 7.49 -9.58 5.48
C ILE A 305 8.07 -9.97 6.83
N ARG A 306 8.93 -10.99 6.88
CA ARG A 306 9.46 -11.53 8.14
C ARG A 306 10.55 -10.68 8.76
N GLU A 307 11.47 -10.19 7.94
CA GLU A 307 12.75 -9.63 8.35
C GLU A 307 12.97 -8.20 7.82
N GLY A 308 12.15 -7.76 6.85
CA GLY A 308 12.31 -6.45 6.21
C GLY A 308 13.64 -6.32 5.48
N VAL A 309 14.20 -5.11 5.47
CA VAL A 309 15.52 -4.83 4.89
C VAL A 309 16.70 -5.38 5.71
N ALA A 310 16.46 -5.97 6.90
CA ALA A 310 17.49 -6.68 7.66
C ALA A 310 17.84 -8.04 7.02
N SER A 311 17.01 -8.56 6.11
CA SER A 311 17.32 -9.75 5.35
C SER A 311 18.37 -9.46 4.26
N ASP A 312 19.54 -10.12 4.32
CA ASP A 312 20.58 -10.01 3.28
C ASP A 312 20.04 -10.36 1.89
N ALA A 313 19.10 -11.30 1.80
CA ALA A 313 18.47 -11.71 0.55
C ALA A 313 17.62 -10.59 -0.04
N VAL A 314 16.79 -9.93 0.79
CA VAL A 314 15.97 -8.78 0.39
C VAL A 314 16.85 -7.60 0.00
N TRP A 315 17.83 -7.28 0.84
CA TRP A 315 18.79 -6.21 0.56
C TRP A 315 19.46 -6.40 -0.81
N SER A 316 20.10 -7.56 -1.01
CA SER A 316 20.80 -7.83 -2.26
C SER A 316 19.87 -7.87 -3.48
N TYR A 317 18.62 -8.30 -3.30
CA TYR A 317 17.63 -8.28 -4.35
C TYR A 317 17.24 -6.85 -4.74
N LEU A 318 16.86 -6.03 -3.76
CA LEU A 318 16.42 -4.65 -4.01
C LEU A 318 17.54 -3.78 -4.59
N ASP A 319 18.79 -3.97 -4.13
CA ASP A 319 19.96 -3.31 -4.71
C ASP A 319 20.10 -3.62 -6.22
N ARG A 320 20.01 -4.90 -6.61
CA ARG A 320 20.04 -5.29 -8.03
C ARG A 320 18.83 -4.77 -8.81
N MET A 321 17.66 -4.65 -8.17
CA MET A 321 16.47 -4.04 -8.77
C MET A 321 16.54 -2.52 -8.78
N GLY A 322 17.65 -1.95 -8.34
CA GLY A 322 18.01 -0.54 -8.48
C GLY A 322 17.49 0.36 -7.37
N PHE A 323 17.11 -0.16 -6.20
CA PHE A 323 16.78 0.66 -5.05
C PHE A 323 18.04 1.04 -4.26
N ASP A 324 18.17 2.32 -3.91
CA ASP A 324 19.15 2.77 -2.91
C ASP A 324 18.57 2.52 -1.50
N ILE A 325 18.77 1.32 -0.99
CA ILE A 325 18.17 0.87 0.27
C ILE A 325 18.63 1.71 1.46
N ALA A 326 19.87 2.22 1.41
CA ALA A 326 20.42 3.05 2.47
C ALA A 326 19.72 4.42 2.63
N ALA A 327 18.96 4.84 1.62
CA ALA A 327 18.17 6.06 1.65
C ALA A 327 16.80 5.89 2.33
N TYR A 328 16.42 4.65 2.71
CA TYR A 328 15.15 4.34 3.39
C TYR A 328 15.36 4.03 4.86
N GLU A 329 14.49 4.56 5.70
CA GLU A 329 14.47 4.32 7.15
C GLU A 329 13.11 3.75 7.59
N PRO A 330 12.84 2.44 7.36
CA PRO A 330 11.57 1.84 7.73
C PRO A 330 11.31 1.94 9.24
N VAL A 331 10.19 2.55 9.61
CA VAL A 331 9.80 2.80 11.03
C VAL A 331 9.75 1.50 11.84
N SER A 332 9.35 0.39 11.23
CA SER A 332 9.28 -0.91 11.91
C SER A 332 10.59 -1.34 12.55
N HIS A 333 11.74 -0.96 11.99
CA HIS A 333 13.06 -1.30 12.55
C HIS A 333 13.35 -0.60 13.88
N GLU A 334 12.73 0.54 14.15
CA GLU A 334 12.92 1.29 15.40
C GLU A 334 12.12 0.68 16.56
N ILE A 335 11.00 0.03 16.25
CA ILE A 335 10.06 -0.51 17.24
C ILE A 335 9.98 -2.03 17.24
N ASP A 336 10.71 -2.71 16.34
CA ASP A 336 10.78 -4.17 16.34
C ASP A 336 11.54 -4.70 17.56
N GLY A 337 11.12 -5.86 18.06
CA GLY A 337 11.79 -6.55 19.16
C GLY A 337 11.61 -5.94 20.55
N LEU A 338 10.82 -4.90 20.74
CA LEU A 338 10.56 -4.29 22.05
C LEU A 338 9.75 -5.18 23.03
N GLY A 339 9.35 -6.38 22.60
CA GLY A 339 8.50 -7.28 23.38
C GLY A 339 7.01 -6.88 23.29
N PRO A 340 6.14 -7.46 24.14
CA PRO A 340 4.71 -7.14 24.12
C PRO A 340 4.46 -5.68 24.51
N VAL A 341 3.65 -4.98 23.71
CA VAL A 341 3.29 -3.58 23.92
C VAL A 341 1.93 -3.50 24.61
N SER A 342 1.84 -2.78 25.73
CA SER A 342 0.57 -2.54 26.42
C SER A 342 -0.30 -1.54 25.67
N PRO A 343 -1.64 -1.49 25.92
CA PRO A 343 -2.50 -0.46 25.35
C PRO A 343 -2.05 0.98 25.67
N ALA A 344 -1.46 1.21 26.86
CA ALA A 344 -0.96 2.52 27.25
C ALA A 344 0.32 2.89 26.47
N ASP A 345 1.22 1.93 26.29
CA ASP A 345 2.43 2.16 25.49
C ASP A 345 2.08 2.38 24.01
N ALA A 346 1.14 1.62 23.47
CA ALA A 346 0.67 1.81 22.09
C ALA A 346 0.11 3.21 21.84
N ARG A 347 -0.59 3.81 22.82
CA ARG A 347 -1.05 5.20 22.72
C ARG A 347 0.10 6.18 22.64
N ARG A 348 1.14 6.01 23.46
CA ARG A 348 2.35 6.84 23.39
C ARG A 348 3.03 6.71 22.03
N PHE A 349 3.23 5.48 21.56
CA PHE A 349 3.82 5.26 20.24
C PHE A 349 3.03 5.93 19.12
N ARG A 350 1.69 5.89 19.19
CA ARG A 350 0.85 6.59 18.20
C ARG A 350 1.06 8.10 18.25
N LEU A 351 1.13 8.70 19.43
CA LEU A 351 1.40 10.14 19.59
C LEU A 351 2.80 10.50 19.09
N ASP A 352 3.83 9.73 19.46
CA ASP A 352 5.21 9.95 19.02
C ASP A 352 5.32 9.90 17.48
N HIS A 353 4.57 8.98 16.83
CA HIS A 353 4.57 8.87 15.37
C HIS A 353 3.68 9.93 14.69
N ALA A 354 2.62 10.41 15.34
CA ALA A 354 1.87 11.56 14.84
C ALA A 354 2.76 12.81 14.82
N GLU A 355 3.52 13.09 15.88
CA GLU A 355 4.51 14.17 15.91
C GLU A 355 5.62 13.99 14.85
N ARG A 356 5.98 12.73 14.53
CA ARG A 356 6.95 12.45 13.46
C ARG A 356 6.40 12.81 12.10
N LEU A 357 5.13 12.48 11.82
CA LEU A 357 4.46 12.89 10.59
C LEU A 357 4.42 14.42 10.44
N GLU A 358 4.03 15.14 11.51
CA GLU A 358 4.04 16.61 11.51
C GLU A 358 5.42 17.18 11.20
N ARG A 359 6.47 16.60 11.76
CA ARG A 359 7.85 17.05 11.48
C ARG A 359 8.27 16.77 10.05
N ASP A 360 7.92 15.61 9.48
CA ASP A 360 8.21 15.27 8.09
C ASP A 360 7.58 16.28 7.13
N VAL A 361 6.31 16.63 7.36
CA VAL A 361 5.58 17.60 6.56
C VAL A 361 6.18 19.01 6.69
N ARG A 362 6.47 19.48 7.91
CA ARG A 362 6.99 20.84 8.15
C ARG A 362 8.42 21.05 7.64
N GLN A 363 9.29 20.03 7.71
CA GLN A 363 10.68 20.14 7.26
C GLN A 363 10.82 20.19 5.74
N THR A 364 9.80 19.75 5.03
CA THR A 364 9.82 19.57 3.59
C THR A 364 9.03 20.66 2.86
N SER A 365 8.20 21.42 3.58
CA SER A 365 7.52 22.58 3.02
C SER A 365 8.57 23.65 2.64
N PRO A 366 8.52 24.23 1.42
CA PRO A 366 9.42 25.32 1.06
C PRO A 366 9.22 26.48 2.06
N ILE A 367 10.33 26.98 2.63
CA ILE A 367 10.29 28.15 3.49
C ILE A 367 9.72 29.28 2.61
N THR A 368 8.44 29.58 2.78
CA THR A 368 7.86 30.83 2.25
C THR A 368 8.51 31.96 3.03
N GLY A 369 9.62 32.45 2.50
CA GLY A 369 10.27 33.64 3.03
C GLY A 369 9.31 34.83 2.87
N ASP A 370 9.12 35.57 3.98
CA ASP A 370 8.48 36.87 4.05
C ASP A 370 9.13 37.88 3.07
#